data_648259ae5ff342ffb23e0414853a3454
#
_entry.id   648259ae5ff342ffb23e0414853a3454
#
_cell.length_a   1.000
_cell.length_b   1.000
_cell.length_c   1.000
_cell.angle_alpha   90.00
_cell.angle_beta   90.00
_cell.angle_gamma   90.00
#
_symmetry.space_group_name_H-M   'P 1'
#
loop_
_entity.id
_entity.type
_entity.pdbx_description
1 polymer ?
#
loop_
_entity_poly.entity_id
_entity_poly.type
_entity_poly.pdbx_seq_one_letter_code
_entity_poly.pdbx_strand_id
1 'polypeptide(L)'
;DKYPGSTGGGRHYCLNRNNTYWEYSRPFWDYQARCAGLMRKGMPVVDLCIYVGQNPPVKLLTYRLPEIPEGYDWDVCTSEALTTRMSTHGSKIALPDGMCYKMLVVQRNNDMPLHVLRHIAQLIEQGGVVYAPRPDSSASLKDKVDSVEYKKIVDQLWGKEDVVSGKRSVGKGTLYWGMSLAEALRQAGIRPDMGIVSGNTPTDKVYFAHRRLADADVY
;
A
#
# COMPACT_ATOMS: atom_id res chain seq x y z
N ASP A 1 19.92 34.27 -10.00
CA ASP A 1 21.14 34.02 -10.76
C ASP A 1 21.53 32.54 -10.60
N LYS A 2 21.70 31.85 -11.73
CA LYS A 2 22.14 30.46 -11.74
C LYS A 2 23.64 30.44 -12.00
N TYR A 3 24.38 29.87 -11.07
CA TYR A 3 25.80 29.65 -11.28
C TYR A 3 26.06 28.66 -12.43
N PRO A 4 27.13 28.80 -13.20
CA PRO A 4 27.51 27.82 -14.22
C PRO A 4 27.57 26.40 -13.63
N GLY A 5 26.86 25.44 -14.23
CA GLY A 5 26.76 24.06 -13.75
C GLY A 5 25.68 23.82 -12.68
N SER A 6 24.91 24.84 -12.32
CA SER A 6 23.72 24.65 -11.48
C SER A 6 22.56 24.11 -12.33
N THR A 7 22.23 22.86 -12.11
CA THR A 7 21.08 22.19 -12.74
C THR A 7 20.00 21.95 -11.67
N GLY A 8 18.93 22.69 -11.70
CA GLY A 8 17.79 22.50 -10.82
C GLY A 8 17.23 23.80 -10.28
N GLY A 9 15.92 23.97 -10.37
CA GLY A 9 15.21 25.08 -9.76
C GLY A 9 15.22 24.98 -8.23
N GLY A 10 15.37 26.10 -7.57
CA GLY A 10 15.61 26.43 -6.18
C GLY A 10 14.99 25.61 -5.02
N ARG A 11 14.59 24.36 -5.23
CA ARG A 11 14.07 23.47 -4.17
C ARG A 11 14.80 22.12 -4.08
N HIS A 12 15.80 21.88 -4.92
CA HIS A 12 16.57 20.64 -4.90
C HIS A 12 17.96 20.91 -4.36
N TYR A 13 18.40 20.08 -3.43
CA TYR A 13 19.78 20.05 -3.00
C TYR A 13 20.64 19.78 -4.23
N CYS A 14 21.35 20.80 -4.71
CA CYS A 14 22.30 20.65 -5.79
C CYS A 14 23.49 19.86 -5.28
N LEU A 15 23.45 18.55 -5.46
CA LEU A 15 24.54 17.64 -5.11
C LEU A 15 25.63 17.75 -6.18
N ASN A 16 26.38 18.82 -6.15
CA ASN A 16 27.45 19.10 -7.11
C ASN A 16 28.60 19.84 -6.46
N ARG A 17 29.68 19.97 -7.23
CA ARG A 17 30.93 20.63 -6.80
C ARG A 17 30.78 22.08 -6.32
N ASN A 18 29.64 22.73 -6.60
CA ASN A 18 29.40 24.10 -6.15
C ASN A 18 28.88 24.19 -4.72
N ASN A 19 28.58 23.06 -4.09
CA ASN A 19 28.19 23.00 -2.70
C ASN A 19 29.41 22.94 -1.78
N THR A 20 29.42 23.75 -0.75
CA THR A 20 30.53 23.82 0.21
C THR A 20 30.76 22.50 0.95
N TYR A 21 29.77 21.64 1.09
CA TYR A 21 29.90 20.34 1.74
C TYR A 21 30.25 19.19 0.77
N TRP A 22 30.40 19.45 -0.53
CA TRP A 22 30.65 18.40 -1.54
C TRP A 22 31.88 17.54 -1.20
N GLU A 23 32.97 18.15 -0.80
CA GLU A 23 34.22 17.44 -0.46
C GLU A 23 34.07 16.53 0.76
N TYR A 24 33.14 16.83 1.66
CA TYR A 24 32.84 16.05 2.87
C TYR A 24 31.68 15.05 2.65
N SER A 25 31.11 14.97 1.46
CA SER A 25 29.90 14.17 1.18
C SER A 25 30.17 12.67 1.00
N ARG A 26 31.42 12.24 0.85
CA ARG A 26 31.78 10.84 0.59
C ARG A 26 31.22 9.86 1.62
N PRO A 27 31.27 10.06 2.93
CA PRO A 27 30.70 9.14 3.91
C PRO A 27 29.18 8.95 3.73
N PHE A 28 28.47 10.02 3.35
CA PHE A 28 27.06 9.96 3.04
C PHE A 28 26.78 9.08 1.80
N TRP A 29 27.56 9.25 0.74
CA TRP A 29 27.41 8.43 -0.48
C TRP A 29 27.77 6.97 -0.25
N ASP A 30 28.81 6.70 0.52
CA ASP A 30 29.19 5.34 0.90
C ASP A 30 28.08 4.67 1.74
N TYR A 31 27.44 5.41 2.64
CA TYR A 31 26.28 4.94 3.40
C TYR A 31 25.10 4.64 2.45
N GLN A 32 24.74 5.58 1.59
CA GLN A 32 23.66 5.40 0.61
C GLN A 32 23.91 4.19 -0.30
N ALA A 33 25.16 4.01 -0.78
CA ALA A 33 25.52 2.88 -1.61
C ALA A 33 25.36 1.54 -0.89
N ARG A 34 25.75 1.46 0.39
CA ARG A 34 25.56 0.25 1.21
C ARG A 34 24.07 -0.06 1.42
N CYS A 35 23.29 0.94 1.81
CA CYS A 35 21.84 0.77 1.96
C CYS A 35 21.19 0.32 0.65
N ALA A 36 21.48 1.01 -0.46
CA ALA A 36 20.96 0.64 -1.78
C ALA A 36 21.39 -0.76 -2.20
N GLY A 37 22.63 -1.16 -1.88
CA GLY A 37 23.15 -2.50 -2.13
C GLY A 37 22.34 -3.58 -1.40
N LEU A 38 22.00 -3.35 -0.13
CA LEU A 38 21.15 -4.26 0.67
C LEU A 38 19.72 -4.28 0.17
N MET A 39 19.13 -3.11 -0.10
CA MET A 39 17.73 -2.98 -0.56
C MET A 39 17.48 -3.62 -1.94
N ARG A 40 18.52 -3.90 -2.72
CA ARG A 40 18.43 -4.57 -4.04
C ARG A 40 18.57 -6.08 -3.98
N LYS A 41 18.90 -6.65 -2.83
CA LYS A 41 19.06 -8.10 -2.65
C LYS A 41 17.75 -8.75 -2.20
N GLY A 42 17.57 -10.03 -2.56
CA GLY A 42 16.43 -10.83 -2.14
C GLY A 42 15.06 -10.25 -2.50
N MET A 43 14.04 -10.66 -1.77
CA MET A 43 12.64 -10.19 -1.92
C MET A 43 12.28 -9.21 -0.82
N PRO A 44 11.55 -8.12 -1.11
CA PRO A 44 10.99 -7.29 -0.07
C PRO A 44 9.92 -8.06 0.70
N VAL A 45 9.83 -7.83 2.00
CA VAL A 45 8.76 -8.32 2.85
C VAL A 45 7.92 -7.11 3.25
N VAL A 46 6.72 -7.05 2.71
CA VAL A 46 5.79 -5.93 2.86
C VAL A 46 4.42 -6.48 3.26
N ASP A 47 3.79 -5.87 4.25
CA ASP A 47 2.54 -6.36 4.81
C ASP A 47 1.33 -5.95 3.98
N LEU A 48 1.29 -4.69 3.55
CA LEU A 48 0.12 -4.07 2.97
C LEU A 48 0.39 -3.58 1.55
N CYS A 49 -0.63 -3.74 0.69
CA CYS A 49 -0.64 -3.09 -0.62
C CYS A 49 -1.76 -2.05 -0.64
N ILE A 50 -1.44 -0.79 -0.92
CA ILE A 50 -2.41 0.30 -0.93
C ILE A 50 -2.78 0.66 -2.35
N TYR A 51 -4.05 0.45 -2.69
CA TYR A 51 -4.62 0.90 -3.96
C TYR A 51 -4.98 2.39 -3.87
N VAL A 52 -4.38 3.21 -4.72
CA VAL A 52 -4.46 4.68 -4.65
C VAL A 52 -5.60 5.30 -5.48
N GLY A 53 -6.42 4.47 -6.16
CA GLY A 53 -7.53 4.97 -6.97
C GLY A 53 -7.11 5.38 -8.38
N GLN A 54 -8.03 5.99 -9.12
CA GLN A 54 -7.84 6.43 -10.52
C GLN A 54 -8.05 7.94 -10.74
N ASN A 55 -8.44 8.68 -9.73
CA ASN A 55 -8.71 10.12 -9.88
C ASN A 55 -7.43 10.89 -10.18
N PRO A 56 -7.40 11.70 -11.28
CA PRO A 56 -6.24 12.53 -11.60
C PRO A 56 -6.03 13.66 -10.58
N PRO A 57 -4.77 13.99 -10.28
CA PRO A 57 -3.56 13.25 -10.60
C PRO A 57 -3.48 11.98 -9.75
N VAL A 58 -3.20 10.83 -10.41
CA VAL A 58 -3.00 9.57 -9.71
C VAL A 58 -1.70 9.66 -8.91
N LYS A 59 -1.84 9.89 -7.62
CA LYS A 59 -0.72 10.01 -6.68
C LYS A 59 -1.13 9.53 -5.31
N LEU A 60 -0.15 9.14 -4.52
CA LEU A 60 -0.35 8.85 -3.12
C LEU A 60 -0.69 10.15 -2.39
N LEU A 61 -1.91 10.22 -1.87
CA LEU A 61 -2.38 11.33 -1.05
C LEU A 61 -2.38 10.86 0.41
N THR A 62 -1.34 11.22 1.14
CA THR A 62 -1.11 10.74 2.52
C THR A 62 -2.29 11.03 3.45
N TYR A 63 -3.00 12.14 3.26
CA TYR A 63 -4.18 12.48 4.04
C TYR A 63 -5.42 11.61 3.75
N ARG A 64 -5.39 10.80 2.70
CA ARG A 64 -6.44 9.83 2.35
C ARG A 64 -6.09 8.41 2.82
N LEU A 65 -4.87 8.19 3.25
CA LEU A 65 -4.50 6.89 3.81
C LEU A 65 -5.21 6.69 5.15
N PRO A 66 -5.62 5.46 5.46
CA PRO A 66 -5.91 5.12 6.83
C PRO A 66 -4.64 5.28 7.67
N GLU A 67 -4.77 5.52 8.96
CA GLU A 67 -3.64 5.50 9.87
C GLU A 67 -3.04 4.08 9.89
N ILE A 68 -1.80 3.98 9.43
CA ILE A 68 -1.09 2.70 9.36
C ILE A 68 -0.39 2.50 10.71
N PRO A 69 -0.66 1.41 11.43
CA PRO A 69 -0.02 1.15 12.71
C PRO A 69 1.50 0.94 12.55
N GLU A 70 2.24 1.19 13.61
CA GLU A 70 3.68 0.94 13.65
C GLU A 70 4.01 -0.55 13.44
N GLY A 71 5.15 -0.80 12.81
CA GLY A 71 5.65 -2.15 12.55
C GLY A 71 5.08 -2.83 11.31
N TYR A 72 4.19 -2.15 10.57
CA TYR A 72 3.72 -2.62 9.27
C TYR A 72 4.37 -1.83 8.13
N ASP A 73 4.92 -2.54 7.17
CA ASP A 73 5.41 -1.93 5.93
C ASP A 73 4.35 -1.99 4.83
N TRP A 74 4.42 -1.06 3.87
CA TRP A 74 3.40 -0.93 2.85
C TRP A 74 3.95 -0.41 1.52
N ASP A 75 3.36 -0.92 0.44
CA ASP A 75 3.55 -0.47 -0.94
C ASP A 75 2.28 0.13 -1.50
N VAL A 76 2.41 0.78 -2.65
CA VAL A 76 1.26 1.31 -3.41
C VAL A 76 1.10 0.61 -4.74
N CYS A 77 -0.15 0.48 -5.20
CA CYS A 77 -0.44 -0.03 -6.53
C CYS A 77 -1.43 0.87 -7.29
N THR A 78 -1.27 0.87 -8.61
CA THR A 78 -2.22 1.45 -9.55
C THR A 78 -3.32 0.47 -9.92
N SER A 79 -4.38 0.95 -10.58
CA SER A 79 -5.43 0.09 -11.13
C SER A 79 -4.89 -0.96 -12.10
N GLU A 80 -3.93 -0.58 -12.94
CA GLU A 80 -3.31 -1.50 -13.89
C GLU A 80 -2.59 -2.64 -13.16
N ALA A 81 -1.72 -2.31 -12.21
CA ALA A 81 -1.00 -3.32 -11.42
C ALA A 81 -1.97 -4.25 -10.68
N LEU A 82 -3.00 -3.66 -10.04
CA LEU A 82 -4.03 -4.40 -9.32
C LEU A 82 -4.76 -5.39 -10.24
N THR A 83 -5.26 -4.93 -11.40
CA THR A 83 -6.15 -5.74 -12.24
C THR A 83 -5.43 -6.68 -13.21
N THR A 84 -4.16 -6.42 -13.53
CA THR A 84 -3.43 -7.23 -14.53
C THR A 84 -2.35 -8.13 -13.93
N ARG A 85 -1.86 -7.82 -12.72
CA ARG A 85 -0.72 -8.52 -12.13
C ARG A 85 -1.02 -9.19 -10.79
N MET A 86 -2.03 -8.74 -10.04
CA MET A 86 -2.33 -9.29 -8.73
C MET A 86 -3.27 -10.47 -8.82
N SER A 87 -2.96 -11.49 -8.06
CA SER A 87 -3.77 -12.70 -7.88
C SER A 87 -3.79 -13.08 -6.40
N THR A 88 -4.44 -14.18 -6.07
CA THR A 88 -4.49 -14.67 -4.68
C THR A 88 -3.66 -15.95 -4.56
N HIS A 89 -2.83 -16.01 -3.54
CA HIS A 89 -2.13 -17.22 -3.13
C HIS A 89 -2.39 -17.51 -1.66
N GLY A 90 -3.24 -18.47 -1.38
CA GLY A 90 -3.81 -18.68 -0.04
C GLY A 90 -4.64 -17.47 0.39
N SER A 91 -4.32 -16.87 1.52
CA SER A 91 -4.95 -15.64 2.02
C SER A 91 -4.21 -14.36 1.62
N LYS A 92 -3.14 -14.45 0.83
CA LYS A 92 -2.30 -13.32 0.45
C LYS A 92 -2.60 -12.83 -0.96
N ILE A 93 -2.40 -11.56 -1.20
CA ILE A 93 -2.39 -10.97 -2.54
C ILE A 93 -0.97 -11.12 -3.09
N ALA A 94 -0.83 -11.77 -4.24
CA ALA A 94 0.46 -12.15 -4.81
C ALA A 94 0.70 -11.49 -6.17
N LEU A 95 1.94 -11.13 -6.42
CA LEU A 95 2.47 -10.71 -7.71
C LEU A 95 3.17 -11.88 -8.42
N PRO A 96 3.32 -11.85 -9.76
CA PRO A 96 3.95 -12.93 -10.53
C PRO A 96 5.40 -13.21 -10.18
N ASP A 97 6.11 -12.23 -9.64
CA ASP A 97 7.51 -12.34 -9.18
C ASP A 97 7.67 -12.99 -7.80
N GLY A 98 6.57 -13.39 -7.17
CA GLY A 98 6.54 -14.06 -5.87
C GLY A 98 6.34 -13.12 -4.67
N MET A 99 6.32 -11.82 -4.89
CA MET A 99 6.01 -10.87 -3.82
C MET A 99 4.55 -11.02 -3.37
N CYS A 100 4.31 -10.96 -2.06
CA CYS A 100 3.00 -11.17 -1.47
C CYS A 100 2.69 -10.14 -0.38
N TYR A 101 1.45 -9.66 -0.37
CA TYR A 101 0.91 -8.79 0.67
C TYR A 101 -0.12 -9.53 1.52
N LYS A 102 -0.15 -9.23 2.82
CA LYS A 102 -1.10 -9.83 3.76
C LYS A 102 -2.50 -9.23 3.64
N MET A 103 -2.62 -7.97 3.22
CA MET A 103 -3.88 -7.27 3.03
C MET A 103 -3.79 -6.24 1.90
N LEU A 104 -4.82 -6.19 1.06
CA LEU A 104 -5.05 -5.08 0.14
C LEU A 104 -5.85 -4.00 0.87
N VAL A 105 -5.34 -2.78 0.86
CA VAL A 105 -5.98 -1.60 1.48
C VAL A 105 -6.40 -0.65 0.38
N VAL A 106 -7.68 -0.36 0.29
CA VAL A 106 -8.20 0.66 -0.63
C VAL A 106 -8.15 2.02 0.05
N GLN A 107 -7.47 2.97 -0.60
CA GLN A 107 -7.37 4.35 -0.11
C GLN A 107 -8.78 4.93 0.16
N ARG A 108 -8.89 5.79 1.16
CA ARG A 108 -10.14 6.43 1.60
C ARG A 108 -10.75 7.30 0.51
N ASN A 109 -11.51 6.67 -0.37
CA ASN A 109 -12.14 7.27 -1.51
C ASN A 109 -13.31 6.33 -1.88
N ASN A 110 -14.52 6.86 -1.95
CA ASN A 110 -15.71 6.07 -2.27
C ASN A 110 -15.85 5.78 -3.78
N ASP A 111 -14.83 6.13 -4.54
CA ASP A 111 -14.80 6.02 -5.98
C ASP A 111 -14.06 4.74 -6.41
N MET A 112 -14.78 3.83 -7.06
CA MET A 112 -14.23 2.55 -7.52
C MET A 112 -14.77 2.19 -8.90
N PRO A 113 -13.93 2.18 -9.94
CA PRO A 113 -14.33 1.73 -11.27
C PRO A 113 -14.78 0.28 -11.29
N LEU A 114 -15.77 -0.05 -12.13
CA LEU A 114 -16.38 -1.38 -12.18
C LEU A 114 -15.36 -2.51 -12.42
N HIS A 115 -14.36 -2.28 -13.29
CA HIS A 115 -13.33 -3.29 -13.55
C HIS A 115 -12.44 -3.58 -12.33
N VAL A 116 -12.15 -2.54 -11.52
CA VAL A 116 -11.44 -2.68 -10.25
C VAL A 116 -12.31 -3.41 -9.23
N LEU A 117 -13.58 -3.00 -9.12
CA LEU A 117 -14.54 -3.63 -8.21
C LEU A 117 -14.71 -5.13 -8.51
N ARG A 118 -14.82 -5.52 -9.79
CA ARG A 118 -14.86 -6.94 -10.21
C ARG A 118 -13.60 -7.69 -9.77
N HIS A 119 -12.44 -7.10 -9.99
CA HIS A 119 -11.19 -7.76 -9.65
C HIS A 119 -11.01 -7.90 -8.13
N ILE A 120 -11.35 -6.87 -7.35
CA ILE A 120 -11.35 -6.96 -5.89
C ILE A 120 -12.31 -8.06 -5.41
N ALA A 121 -13.51 -8.16 -5.99
CA ALA A 121 -14.44 -9.23 -5.67
C ALA A 121 -13.83 -10.62 -5.92
N GLN A 122 -13.15 -10.80 -7.06
CA GLN A 122 -12.45 -12.05 -7.38
C GLN A 122 -11.34 -12.37 -6.38
N LEU A 123 -10.53 -11.38 -6.03
CA LEU A 123 -9.47 -11.57 -5.03
C LEU A 123 -10.04 -12.03 -3.69
N ILE A 124 -11.15 -11.43 -3.22
CA ILE A 124 -11.82 -11.83 -1.97
C ILE A 124 -12.38 -13.25 -2.12
N GLU A 125 -13.08 -13.55 -3.19
CA GLU A 125 -13.66 -14.89 -3.42
C GLU A 125 -12.61 -15.99 -3.39
N GLN A 126 -11.41 -15.70 -3.90
CA GLN A 126 -10.28 -16.64 -3.94
C GLN A 126 -9.51 -16.75 -2.62
N GLY A 127 -9.75 -15.87 -1.65
CA GLY A 127 -9.14 -15.95 -0.31
C GLY A 127 -8.44 -14.67 0.15
N GLY A 128 -8.36 -13.63 -0.67
CA GLY A 128 -7.71 -12.38 -0.34
C GLY A 128 -8.35 -11.66 0.84
N VAL A 129 -7.53 -11.02 1.64
CA VAL A 129 -7.95 -10.14 2.74
C VAL A 129 -7.91 -8.70 2.24
N VAL A 130 -9.05 -8.01 2.33
CA VAL A 130 -9.21 -6.65 1.80
C VAL A 130 -9.79 -5.72 2.85
N TYR A 131 -9.24 -4.51 2.93
CA TYR A 131 -9.81 -3.40 3.68
C TYR A 131 -10.21 -2.30 2.68
N ALA A 132 -11.51 -2.03 2.55
CA ALA A 132 -12.02 -1.08 1.55
C ALA A 132 -13.32 -0.40 2.02
N PRO A 133 -13.48 0.92 1.80
CA PRO A 133 -14.77 1.58 1.99
C PRO A 133 -15.79 1.05 0.98
N ARG A 134 -17.07 1.12 1.33
CA ARG A 134 -18.16 0.84 0.37
C ARG A 134 -18.12 1.93 -0.72
N PRO A 135 -18.05 1.56 -2.01
CA PRO A 135 -18.06 2.54 -3.08
C PRO A 135 -19.48 3.04 -3.36
N ASP A 136 -19.58 4.34 -3.64
CA ASP A 136 -20.82 5.02 -4.06
C ASP A 136 -20.69 5.72 -5.42
N SER A 137 -19.46 5.79 -5.96
CA SER A 137 -19.15 6.47 -7.22
C SER A 137 -18.08 5.74 -8.04
N SER A 138 -17.93 6.14 -9.30
CA SER A 138 -16.88 5.69 -10.21
C SER A 138 -16.25 6.87 -10.96
N ALA A 139 -14.92 6.91 -11.05
CA ALA A 139 -14.21 7.88 -11.88
C ALA A 139 -14.40 7.63 -13.40
N SER A 140 -14.87 6.45 -13.77
CA SER A 140 -15.07 6.09 -15.16
C SER A 140 -16.40 6.60 -15.70
N LEU A 141 -16.36 7.43 -16.73
CA LEU A 141 -17.56 7.90 -17.44
C LEU A 141 -18.36 6.76 -18.13
N LYS A 142 -17.72 5.60 -18.32
CA LYS A 142 -18.36 4.42 -18.90
C LYS A 142 -19.14 3.61 -17.87
N ASP A 143 -18.82 3.76 -16.60
CA ASP A 143 -19.45 2.98 -15.53
C ASP A 143 -20.76 3.65 -15.11
N LYS A 144 -21.79 2.82 -15.01
CA LYS A 144 -23.07 3.22 -14.45
C LYS A 144 -23.17 2.62 -13.05
N VAL A 145 -22.95 3.44 -12.03
CA VAL A 145 -23.02 3.03 -10.61
C VAL A 145 -24.40 2.46 -10.27
N ASP A 146 -25.43 2.95 -10.97
CA ASP A 146 -26.80 2.43 -10.84
C ASP A 146 -27.05 1.14 -11.62
N SER A 147 -26.07 0.64 -12.38
CA SER A 147 -26.23 -0.62 -13.11
C SER A 147 -26.49 -1.78 -12.15
N VAL A 148 -27.29 -2.73 -12.61
CA VAL A 148 -27.62 -3.94 -11.84
C VAL A 148 -26.37 -4.69 -11.42
N GLU A 149 -25.37 -4.74 -12.30
CA GLU A 149 -24.10 -5.44 -12.02
C GLU A 149 -23.31 -4.75 -10.91
N TYR A 150 -23.13 -3.42 -10.99
CA TYR A 150 -22.38 -2.66 -9.98
C TYR A 150 -23.01 -2.86 -8.60
N LYS A 151 -24.32 -2.64 -8.50
CA LYS A 151 -25.08 -2.82 -7.25
C LYS A 151 -24.99 -4.25 -6.73
N LYS A 152 -25.11 -5.24 -7.61
CA LYS A 152 -25.00 -6.66 -7.23
C LYS A 152 -23.64 -6.95 -6.55
N ILE A 153 -22.54 -6.48 -7.12
CA ILE A 153 -21.20 -6.71 -6.53
C ILE A 153 -21.07 -5.97 -5.22
N VAL A 154 -21.50 -4.70 -5.14
CA VAL A 154 -21.48 -3.92 -3.90
C VAL A 154 -22.29 -4.61 -2.81
N ASP A 155 -23.52 -5.05 -3.10
CA ASP A 155 -24.39 -5.76 -2.15
C ASP A 155 -23.81 -7.11 -1.71
N GLN A 156 -23.13 -7.81 -2.61
CA GLN A 156 -22.44 -9.05 -2.29
C GLN A 156 -21.31 -8.82 -1.28
N LEU A 157 -20.51 -7.77 -1.49
CA LEU A 157 -19.33 -7.49 -0.70
C LEU A 157 -19.65 -6.77 0.61
N TRP A 158 -20.42 -5.68 0.58
CA TRP A 158 -20.72 -4.86 1.78
C TRP A 158 -22.11 -5.09 2.38
N GLY A 159 -23.01 -5.74 1.66
CA GLY A 159 -24.41 -5.94 2.05
C GLY A 159 -25.34 -4.91 1.45
N LYS A 160 -26.65 -5.17 1.58
CA LYS A 160 -27.71 -4.29 1.09
C LYS A 160 -27.95 -3.08 1.98
N GLU A 161 -27.65 -3.20 3.28
CA GLU A 161 -27.84 -2.14 4.26
C GLU A 161 -26.60 -1.24 4.35
N ASP A 162 -26.81 0.03 4.63
CA ASP A 162 -25.74 0.99 4.85
C ASP A 162 -25.12 0.80 6.24
N VAL A 163 -24.42 -0.32 6.41
CA VAL A 163 -23.70 -0.61 7.64
C VAL A 163 -22.39 0.19 7.64
N VAL A 164 -22.26 1.11 8.60
CA VAL A 164 -21.14 2.04 8.70
C VAL A 164 -19.80 1.31 8.83
N SER A 165 -19.76 0.20 9.56
CA SER A 165 -18.54 -0.59 9.76
C SER A 165 -18.87 -2.08 9.86
N GLY A 166 -17.96 -2.94 9.40
CA GLY A 166 -18.17 -4.37 9.48
C GLY A 166 -17.05 -5.20 8.89
N LYS A 167 -17.28 -6.51 8.93
CA LYS A 167 -16.51 -7.51 8.20
C LYS A 167 -17.46 -8.49 7.54
N ARG A 168 -17.06 -8.99 6.39
CA ARG A 168 -17.82 -10.02 5.67
C ARG A 168 -16.89 -11.02 5.01
N SER A 169 -17.18 -12.29 5.24
CA SER A 169 -16.54 -13.37 4.48
C SER A 169 -17.28 -13.60 3.18
N VAL A 170 -16.57 -13.62 2.07
CA VAL A 170 -17.10 -13.90 0.74
C VAL A 170 -16.17 -14.91 0.07
N GLY A 171 -16.70 -16.06 -0.32
CA GLY A 171 -15.87 -17.18 -0.77
C GLY A 171 -14.89 -17.62 0.32
N LYS A 172 -13.59 -17.57 0.01
CA LYS A 172 -12.52 -17.94 0.94
C LYS A 172 -11.87 -16.73 1.65
N GLY A 173 -12.19 -15.50 1.24
CA GLY A 173 -11.58 -14.29 1.75
C GLY A 173 -12.47 -13.46 2.65
N THR A 174 -11.96 -12.31 3.07
CA THR A 174 -12.66 -11.43 4.00
C THR A 174 -12.46 -9.96 3.63
N LEU A 175 -13.55 -9.22 3.65
CA LEU A 175 -13.59 -7.77 3.51
C LEU A 175 -13.84 -7.11 4.86
N TYR A 176 -13.09 -6.03 5.12
CA TYR A 176 -13.24 -5.16 6.29
C TYR A 176 -13.53 -3.73 5.84
N TRP A 177 -14.39 -3.00 6.56
CA TRP A 177 -14.69 -1.60 6.27
C TRP A 177 -15.12 -0.82 7.51
N GLY A 178 -14.97 0.51 7.49
CA GLY A 178 -15.54 1.45 8.46
C GLY A 178 -14.96 1.41 9.86
N MET A 179 -14.07 0.46 10.16
CA MET A 179 -13.28 0.41 11.39
C MET A 179 -11.87 1.01 11.17
N SER A 180 -11.06 1.15 12.20
CA SER A 180 -9.64 1.50 12.02
C SER A 180 -8.89 0.36 11.33
N LEU A 181 -7.82 0.71 10.58
CA LEU A 181 -6.97 -0.31 9.95
C LEU A 181 -6.32 -1.22 11.01
N ALA A 182 -5.93 -0.65 12.16
CA ALA A 182 -5.39 -1.41 13.29
C ALA A 182 -6.36 -2.51 13.76
N GLU A 183 -7.64 -2.17 13.88
CA GLU A 183 -8.68 -3.12 14.27
C GLU A 183 -8.91 -4.19 13.19
N ALA A 184 -8.94 -3.80 11.92
CA ALA A 184 -9.06 -4.74 10.80
C ALA A 184 -7.90 -5.74 10.77
N LEU A 185 -6.65 -5.27 10.93
CA LEU A 185 -5.46 -6.11 10.99
C LEU A 185 -5.51 -7.09 12.19
N ARG A 186 -5.89 -6.58 13.35
CA ARG A 186 -6.07 -7.42 14.55
C ARG A 186 -7.11 -8.51 14.34
N GLN A 187 -8.28 -8.18 13.77
CA GLN A 187 -9.34 -9.15 13.48
C GLN A 187 -8.98 -10.15 12.39
N ALA A 188 -8.12 -9.74 11.45
CA ALA A 188 -7.58 -10.62 10.41
C ALA A 188 -6.43 -11.51 10.90
N GLY A 189 -5.96 -11.32 12.15
CA GLY A 189 -4.82 -12.06 12.70
C GLY A 189 -3.48 -11.69 12.05
N ILE A 190 -3.40 -10.54 11.38
CA ILE A 190 -2.20 -10.05 10.74
C ILE A 190 -1.36 -9.31 11.77
N ARG A 191 -0.20 -9.86 12.08
CA ARG A 191 0.75 -9.26 13.03
C ARG A 191 1.73 -8.35 12.31
N PRO A 192 2.23 -7.28 12.98
CA PRO A 192 3.30 -6.45 12.44
C PRO A 192 4.54 -7.27 12.16
N ASP A 193 5.31 -6.87 11.16
CA ASP A 193 6.57 -7.51 10.79
C ASP A 193 7.68 -7.15 11.79
N MET A 194 7.65 -5.93 12.32
CA MET A 194 8.59 -5.46 13.32
C MET A 194 7.86 -4.91 14.56
N GLY A 195 8.36 -5.28 15.74
CA GLY A 195 7.92 -4.71 17.01
C GLY A 195 9.08 -4.08 17.75
N ILE A 196 8.91 -2.84 18.23
CA ILE A 196 9.90 -2.18 19.07
C ILE A 196 9.49 -2.39 20.52
N VAL A 197 10.35 -3.09 21.26
CA VAL A 197 10.21 -3.20 22.72
C VAL A 197 11.09 -2.11 23.33
N SER A 198 10.51 -0.94 23.57
CA SER A 198 11.20 0.15 24.26
C SER A 198 10.96 0.05 25.77
N GLY A 199 12.05 0.07 26.53
CA GLY A 199 11.98 -0.07 27.99
C GLY A 199 11.36 1.12 28.73
N ASN A 200 11.39 2.37 28.23
CA ASN A 200 10.93 3.51 29.02
C ASN A 200 10.42 4.75 28.26
N THR A 201 10.50 4.85 26.95
CA THR A 201 9.91 5.99 26.23
C THR A 201 9.61 5.63 24.77
N PRO A 202 8.34 5.59 24.36
CA PRO A 202 7.96 5.37 22.97
C PRO A 202 7.93 6.72 22.24
N THR A 203 9.08 7.34 21.97
CA THR A 203 9.10 8.67 21.36
C THR A 203 9.70 8.70 19.96
N ASP A 204 10.41 7.67 19.54
CA ASP A 204 11.08 7.70 18.25
C ASP A 204 10.39 6.76 17.26
N LYS A 205 9.86 7.33 16.18
CA LYS A 205 9.40 6.55 15.03
C LYS A 205 10.61 5.86 14.41
N VAL A 206 10.59 4.53 14.41
CA VAL A 206 11.59 3.72 13.71
C VAL A 206 11.04 3.37 12.33
N TYR A 207 11.78 3.78 11.32
CA TYR A 207 11.55 3.36 9.94
C TYR A 207 12.42 2.15 9.65
N PHE A 208 11.86 1.14 9.06
CA PHE A 208 12.57 -0.08 8.69
C PHE A 208 12.23 -0.49 7.25
N ALA A 209 13.04 -1.35 6.69
CA ALA A 209 12.74 -2.07 5.47
C ALA A 209 13.23 -3.51 5.63
N HIS A 210 12.37 -4.47 5.35
CA HIS A 210 12.69 -5.88 5.51
C HIS A 210 12.95 -6.53 4.15
N ARG A 211 14.09 -7.22 4.05
CA ARG A 211 14.47 -8.00 2.86
C ARG A 211 14.72 -9.45 3.26
N ARG A 212 14.08 -10.37 2.56
CA ARG A 212 14.30 -11.80 2.72
C ARG A 212 15.28 -12.30 1.68
N LEU A 213 16.41 -12.80 2.13
CA LEU A 213 17.41 -13.50 1.34
C LEU A 213 17.13 -15.00 1.38
N ALA A 214 17.96 -15.79 0.67
CA ALA A 214 17.84 -17.26 0.70
C ALA A 214 18.16 -17.86 2.08
N ASP A 215 19.03 -17.20 2.83
CA ASP A 215 19.63 -17.68 4.08
C ASP A 215 19.53 -16.69 5.25
N ALA A 216 18.92 -15.53 5.04
CA ALA A 216 18.82 -14.48 6.05
C ALA A 216 17.64 -13.53 5.83
N ASP A 217 17.17 -12.92 6.90
CA ASP A 217 16.32 -11.74 6.89
C ASP A 217 17.18 -10.51 7.27
N VAL A 218 17.00 -9.40 6.54
CA VAL A 218 17.73 -8.14 6.73
C VAL A 218 16.73 -7.03 7.03
N TYR A 219 16.98 -6.31 8.11
CA TYR A 219 16.19 -5.16 8.55
C TYR A 219 17.02 -3.88 8.51
#